data_2d088c6afb16cee93d963395fc3b02b0
#
_entry.id   2d088c6afb16cee93d963395fc3b02b0
#
_cell.length_a   1.000
_cell.length_b   1.000
_cell.length_c   1.000
_cell.angle_alpha   90.00
_cell.angle_beta   90.00
_cell.angle_gamma   90.00
#
_symmetry.space_group_name_H-M   'P 1'
#
loop_
_entity.id
_entity.type
_entity.pdbx_description
1 polymer ?
#
loop_
_entity_poly.entity_id
_entity_poly.type
_entity_poly.pdbx_seq_one_letter_code
_entity_poly.pdbx_strand_id
1 'polypeptide(L)'
;MMAGWAPGGAFGPVRFEALGPLVPGLARDDTPEAHDPEEEGGGTRLRAIFISDLHLGTPGCQAEALLDFLKTHPSDTLYLVGDIVDGWQLRRKWYWPQSHNDVVQKLLRRARKGCRVVFVPGNHDEFARGFIGHSFGGIEVVEEAVHTTAQGRRLWVVHGDYFDGVIQCAKWLAYLGDNLYELTLKLNRHLNTLRARLGLPYWSLSAYLKHKVKKALNYVTDFEVAVAAEARRRGHHGVVCGHIHRAEMREIQGTLYCNDGDWVESRSALVEHHDGRLELLHWSARPRQRAVREEKMEHA
;
A
#
# COMPACT_ATOMS: atom_id res chain seq x y z
N MET A 1 3.06 -46.08 -18.11
CA MET A 1 2.65 -45.01 -19.05
C MET A 1 2.65 -43.72 -18.26
N MET A 2 3.69 -42.89 -18.46
CA MET A 2 3.85 -41.60 -17.84
C MET A 2 3.23 -40.55 -18.77
N ALA A 3 2.19 -39.84 -18.36
CA ALA A 3 1.65 -38.72 -19.11
C ALA A 3 2.38 -37.45 -18.67
N GLY A 4 3.11 -36.86 -19.61
CA GLY A 4 3.86 -35.61 -19.40
C GLY A 4 2.96 -34.41 -19.29
N TRP A 5 3.28 -33.57 -18.34
CA TRP A 5 2.69 -32.26 -18.13
C TRP A 5 3.47 -31.25 -18.99
N ALA A 6 2.78 -30.63 -19.95
CA ALA A 6 3.36 -29.59 -20.78
C ALA A 6 3.08 -28.20 -20.17
N PRO A 7 4.10 -27.35 -19.94
CA PRO A 7 3.93 -25.95 -19.62
C PRO A 7 3.89 -25.14 -20.94
N GLY A 8 2.94 -24.24 -21.10
CA GLY A 8 3.04 -23.30 -22.20
C GLY A 8 1.71 -22.82 -22.79
N GLY A 9 1.02 -21.98 -22.06
CA GLY A 9 0.08 -21.02 -22.65
C GLY A 9 0.79 -19.68 -22.79
N ALA A 10 1.54 -19.49 -23.88
CA ALA A 10 2.05 -18.18 -24.25
C ALA A 10 0.86 -17.28 -24.60
N PHE A 11 0.67 -16.21 -23.83
CA PHE A 11 -0.20 -15.11 -24.22
C PHE A 11 0.42 -14.45 -25.46
N GLY A 12 -0.19 -14.65 -26.63
CA GLY A 12 0.17 -13.94 -27.84
C GLY A 12 -0.01 -12.44 -27.66
N PRO A 13 0.77 -11.63 -28.41
CA PRO A 13 0.63 -10.18 -28.34
C PRO A 13 -0.79 -9.77 -28.74
N VAL A 14 -1.47 -9.05 -27.84
CA VAL A 14 -2.73 -8.37 -28.15
C VAL A 14 -2.42 -7.33 -29.24
N ARG A 15 -2.76 -7.63 -30.49
CA ARG A 15 -2.73 -6.63 -31.56
C ARG A 15 -3.87 -5.64 -31.30
N PHE A 16 -3.52 -4.43 -30.90
CA PHE A 16 -4.39 -3.28 -31.03
C PHE A 16 -4.51 -2.98 -32.53
N GLU A 17 -5.55 -3.46 -33.17
CA GLU A 17 -5.92 -2.94 -34.49
C GLU A 17 -6.29 -1.48 -34.34
N ALA A 18 -5.70 -0.67 -35.21
CA ALA A 18 -5.80 0.78 -35.20
C ALA A 18 -7.27 1.21 -35.07
N LEU A 19 -7.62 1.92 -34.02
CA LEU A 19 -8.82 2.72 -33.93
C LEU A 19 -8.81 3.69 -35.11
N GLY A 20 -9.90 3.66 -35.91
CA GLY A 20 -10.09 4.48 -37.07
C GLY A 20 -9.94 5.99 -36.84
N PRO A 21 -10.07 6.83 -37.87
CA PRO A 21 -9.65 8.22 -37.82
C PRO A 21 -10.35 9.00 -36.71
N LEU A 22 -9.54 9.73 -35.95
CA LEU A 22 -9.94 10.70 -34.94
C LEU A 22 -11.11 11.56 -35.45
N VAL A 23 -12.18 11.62 -34.69
CA VAL A 23 -13.32 12.52 -34.92
C VAL A 23 -12.77 13.96 -34.87
N PRO A 24 -12.84 14.74 -35.97
CA PRO A 24 -12.43 16.15 -35.93
C PRO A 24 -13.56 16.93 -35.25
N GLY A 25 -13.26 17.58 -34.13
CA GLY A 25 -14.19 18.54 -33.57
C GLY A 25 -14.29 18.68 -32.06
N LEU A 26 -13.42 18.04 -31.27
CA LEU A 26 -13.27 18.47 -29.87
C LEU A 26 -12.27 19.62 -29.80
N ALA A 27 -12.78 20.83 -29.96
CA ALA A 27 -12.06 22.03 -29.55
C ALA A 27 -11.66 21.84 -28.08
N ARG A 28 -10.36 22.01 -27.76
CA ARG A 28 -9.90 22.13 -26.39
C ARG A 28 -10.66 23.30 -25.79
N ASP A 29 -11.47 23.02 -24.80
CA ASP A 29 -12.04 24.06 -23.93
C ASP A 29 -10.90 24.57 -23.06
N ASP A 30 -10.20 25.60 -23.53
CA ASP A 30 -9.14 26.32 -22.83
C ASP A 30 -9.72 27.32 -21.82
N THR A 31 -10.96 27.15 -21.37
CA THR A 31 -11.47 27.95 -20.25
C THR A 31 -10.63 27.60 -19.01
N PRO A 32 -9.97 28.60 -18.37
CA PRO A 32 -9.30 28.38 -17.11
C PRO A 32 -10.38 27.93 -16.11
N GLU A 33 -10.31 26.65 -15.69
CA GLU A 33 -11.17 26.15 -14.62
C GLU A 33 -11.06 27.12 -13.44
N ALA A 34 -12.22 27.63 -13.01
CA ALA A 34 -12.34 28.53 -11.88
C ALA A 34 -11.58 27.93 -10.69
N HIS A 35 -10.68 28.73 -10.14
CA HIS A 35 -9.93 28.43 -8.94
C HIS A 35 -10.96 28.10 -7.84
N ASP A 36 -11.07 26.81 -7.47
CA ASP A 36 -11.92 26.36 -6.38
C ASP A 36 -11.18 26.71 -5.07
N PRO A 37 -11.59 27.75 -4.33
CA PRO A 37 -10.87 28.21 -3.15
C PRO A 37 -11.00 27.27 -1.95
N GLU A 38 -11.78 26.19 -2.06
CA GLU A 38 -12.02 25.26 -0.95
C GLU A 38 -10.93 24.20 -0.76
N GLU A 39 -9.87 24.16 -1.58
CA GLU A 39 -8.89 23.06 -1.54
C GLU A 39 -7.53 23.38 -0.90
N GLU A 40 -7.30 24.59 -0.44
CA GLU A 40 -6.13 24.86 0.41
C GLU A 40 -6.48 24.59 1.87
N GLY A 41 -6.51 23.29 2.25
CA GLY A 41 -6.45 22.93 3.64
C GLY A 41 -5.22 23.57 4.27
N GLY A 42 -5.41 24.41 5.30
CA GLY A 42 -4.38 25.24 5.94
C GLY A 42 -3.24 24.48 6.62
N GLY A 43 -2.85 23.31 6.11
CA GLY A 43 -1.70 22.54 6.55
C GLY A 43 -0.40 23.01 5.89
N THR A 44 0.69 22.97 6.66
CA THR A 44 2.03 23.25 6.13
C THR A 44 2.34 22.29 4.98
N ARG A 45 2.75 22.82 3.82
CA ARG A 45 3.16 22.02 2.67
C ARG A 45 4.37 21.15 3.04
N LEU A 46 4.30 19.87 2.69
CA LEU A 46 5.35 18.90 2.94
C LEU A 46 6.29 18.81 1.72
N ARG A 47 7.54 18.47 1.95
CA ARG A 47 8.50 18.23 0.87
C ARG A 47 8.20 16.93 0.12
N ALA A 48 7.91 15.85 0.86
CA ALA A 48 7.50 14.58 0.29
C ALA A 48 6.51 13.85 1.18
N ILE A 49 5.64 13.05 0.54
CA ILE A 49 4.75 12.09 1.20
C ILE A 49 4.98 10.73 0.54
N PHE A 50 5.03 9.66 1.33
CA PHE A 50 5.09 8.27 0.89
C PHE A 50 3.89 7.55 1.47
N ILE A 51 3.14 6.88 0.61
CA ILE A 51 1.99 6.05 0.96
C ILE A 51 2.01 4.77 0.13
N SER A 52 1.65 3.66 0.74
CA SER A 52 1.53 2.35 0.10
C SER A 52 0.27 1.62 0.55
N ASP A 53 0.06 0.45 -0.02
CA ASP A 53 -0.91 -0.53 0.46
C ASP A 53 -2.32 0.07 0.67
N LEU A 54 -2.79 0.82 -0.35
CA LEU A 54 -4.14 1.41 -0.36
C LEU A 54 -5.20 0.35 -0.64
N HIS A 55 -4.86 -0.63 -1.49
CA HIS A 55 -5.74 -1.69 -1.95
C HIS A 55 -7.10 -1.19 -2.47
N LEU A 56 -7.07 -0.15 -3.33
CA LEU A 56 -8.27 0.28 -4.06
C LEU A 56 -8.85 -0.92 -4.83
N GLY A 57 -10.13 -1.16 -4.68
CA GLY A 57 -10.79 -2.37 -5.20
C GLY A 57 -11.16 -3.37 -4.11
N THR A 58 -10.86 -3.06 -2.84
CA THR A 58 -11.26 -3.87 -1.69
C THR A 58 -12.13 -3.10 -0.70
N PRO A 59 -13.03 -3.78 0.03
CA PRO A 59 -13.81 -3.13 1.09
C PRO A 59 -12.97 -2.66 2.28
N GLY A 60 -11.75 -3.18 2.44
CA GLY A 60 -10.84 -2.82 3.53
C GLY A 60 -10.17 -1.46 3.35
N CYS A 61 -10.12 -0.94 2.10
CA CYS A 61 -9.48 0.34 1.81
C CYS A 61 -10.15 1.50 2.56
N GLN A 62 -9.36 2.26 3.29
CA GLN A 62 -9.80 3.45 4.04
C GLN A 62 -9.78 4.72 3.17
N ALA A 63 -10.43 4.66 2.00
CA ALA A 63 -10.37 5.69 0.97
C ALA A 63 -10.81 7.08 1.47
N GLU A 64 -11.86 7.16 2.32
CA GLU A 64 -12.32 8.45 2.87
C GLU A 64 -11.28 9.08 3.81
N ALA A 65 -10.62 8.26 4.64
CA ALA A 65 -9.56 8.73 5.53
C ALA A 65 -8.35 9.21 4.72
N LEU A 66 -7.99 8.50 3.65
CA LEU A 66 -6.92 8.90 2.73
C LEU A 66 -7.25 10.21 2.02
N LEU A 67 -8.47 10.39 1.54
CA LEU A 67 -8.92 11.64 0.91
C LEU A 67 -8.80 12.83 1.87
N ASP A 68 -9.22 12.65 3.14
CA ASP A 68 -9.10 13.66 4.17
C ASP A 68 -7.63 13.98 4.49
N PHE A 69 -6.78 12.96 4.61
CA PHE A 69 -5.33 13.13 4.76
C PHE A 69 -4.72 13.91 3.58
N LEU A 70 -4.99 13.46 2.35
CA LEU A 70 -4.49 14.12 1.15
C LEU A 70 -5.04 15.56 0.98
N LYS A 71 -6.21 15.89 1.50
CA LYS A 71 -6.76 17.24 1.49
C LYS A 71 -5.99 18.16 2.42
N THR A 72 -5.59 17.66 3.59
CA THR A 72 -4.95 18.45 4.65
C THR A 72 -3.42 18.54 4.54
N HIS A 73 -2.79 17.66 3.74
CA HIS A 73 -1.33 17.60 3.58
C HIS A 73 -0.92 17.79 2.12
N PRO A 74 -0.80 19.05 1.63
CA PRO A 74 -0.19 19.30 0.33
C PRO A 74 1.30 18.94 0.37
N SER A 75 1.86 18.52 -0.79
CA SER A 75 3.29 18.17 -0.89
C SER A 75 3.87 18.54 -2.24
N ASP A 76 5.20 18.67 -2.30
CA ASP A 76 5.93 18.85 -3.55
C ASP A 76 6.04 17.55 -4.33
N THR A 77 6.28 16.43 -3.60
CA THR A 77 6.36 15.10 -4.17
C THR A 77 5.42 14.14 -3.41
N LEU A 78 4.74 13.26 -4.14
CA LEU A 78 3.95 12.15 -3.60
C LEU A 78 4.43 10.85 -4.21
N TYR A 79 4.93 9.94 -3.38
CA TYR A 79 5.28 8.58 -3.78
C TYR A 79 4.14 7.63 -3.44
N LEU A 80 3.70 6.87 -4.44
CA LEU A 80 2.75 5.77 -4.34
C LEU A 80 3.59 4.48 -4.36
N VAL A 81 3.83 3.91 -3.18
CA VAL A 81 4.86 2.88 -2.99
C VAL A 81 4.25 1.47 -3.05
N GLY A 82 3.50 1.19 -4.11
CA GLY A 82 2.92 -0.11 -4.44
C GLY A 82 1.61 -0.44 -3.74
N ASP A 83 0.94 -1.45 -4.30
CA ASP A 83 -0.36 -1.96 -3.85
C ASP A 83 -1.43 -0.86 -3.74
N ILE A 84 -1.41 0.05 -4.72
CA ILE A 84 -2.37 1.16 -4.84
C ILE A 84 -3.72 0.63 -5.30
N VAL A 85 -3.71 -0.23 -6.33
CA VAL A 85 -4.91 -0.88 -6.86
C VAL A 85 -4.81 -2.38 -6.69
N ASP A 86 -5.77 -2.99 -6.00
CA ASP A 86 -5.80 -4.44 -5.83
C ASP A 86 -6.36 -5.14 -7.08
N GLY A 87 -5.51 -5.33 -8.08
CA GLY A 87 -5.84 -6.02 -9.31
C GLY A 87 -6.22 -7.48 -9.10
N TRP A 88 -5.72 -8.13 -8.04
CA TRP A 88 -6.07 -9.52 -7.73
C TRP A 88 -7.51 -9.65 -7.25
N GLN A 89 -7.95 -8.76 -6.36
CA GLN A 89 -9.34 -8.76 -5.89
C GLN A 89 -10.31 -8.32 -6.97
N LEU A 90 -9.97 -7.30 -7.75
CA LEU A 90 -10.81 -6.81 -8.85
C LEU A 90 -11.05 -7.89 -9.91
N ARG A 91 -10.08 -8.77 -10.20
CA ARG A 91 -10.24 -9.91 -11.11
C ARG A 91 -11.20 -10.97 -10.55
N ARG A 92 -11.30 -11.11 -9.22
CA ARG A 92 -12.19 -12.08 -8.57
C ARG A 92 -13.60 -11.56 -8.42
N LYS A 93 -13.72 -10.31 -7.96
CA LYS A 93 -15.00 -9.63 -7.73
C LYS A 93 -14.80 -8.13 -7.90
N TRP A 94 -15.54 -7.55 -8.82
CA TRP A 94 -15.52 -6.10 -9.02
C TRP A 94 -16.11 -5.38 -7.79
N TYR A 95 -15.32 -4.52 -7.19
CA TYR A 95 -15.72 -3.63 -6.11
C TYR A 95 -15.04 -2.27 -6.32
N TRP A 96 -15.81 -1.26 -6.70
CA TRP A 96 -15.26 0.06 -7.00
C TRP A 96 -16.27 1.13 -6.59
N PRO A 97 -16.36 1.49 -5.27
CA PRO A 97 -17.22 2.56 -4.79
C PRO A 97 -16.72 3.93 -5.25
N GLN A 98 -17.59 4.93 -5.15
CA GLN A 98 -17.27 6.31 -5.56
C GLN A 98 -16.02 6.85 -4.83
N SER A 99 -15.83 6.53 -3.56
CA SER A 99 -14.66 6.97 -2.79
C SER A 99 -13.33 6.50 -3.39
N HIS A 100 -13.28 5.31 -4.03
CA HIS A 100 -12.07 4.86 -4.74
C HIS A 100 -11.82 5.67 -6.01
N ASN A 101 -12.88 6.00 -6.74
CA ASN A 101 -12.79 6.89 -7.89
C ASN A 101 -12.28 8.28 -7.47
N ASP A 102 -12.77 8.81 -6.35
CA ASP A 102 -12.36 10.11 -5.81
C ASP A 102 -10.88 10.12 -5.42
N VAL A 103 -10.34 9.01 -4.88
CA VAL A 103 -8.89 8.88 -4.62
C VAL A 103 -8.10 9.01 -5.92
N VAL A 104 -8.48 8.26 -6.97
CA VAL A 104 -7.79 8.33 -8.27
C VAL A 104 -7.84 9.75 -8.83
N GLN A 105 -9.02 10.39 -8.80
CA GLN A 105 -9.16 11.78 -9.25
C GLN A 105 -8.30 12.74 -8.41
N LYS A 106 -8.21 12.54 -7.10
CA LYS A 106 -7.37 13.37 -6.22
C LYS A 106 -5.89 13.25 -6.57
N LEU A 107 -5.40 12.04 -6.87
CA LEU A 107 -4.02 11.79 -7.27
C LEU A 107 -3.71 12.48 -8.62
N LEU A 108 -4.56 12.30 -9.63
CA LEU A 108 -4.43 12.95 -10.94
C LEU A 108 -4.48 14.48 -10.83
N ARG A 109 -5.38 15.00 -9.98
CA ARG A 109 -5.49 16.44 -9.74
C ARG A 109 -4.23 16.99 -9.08
N ARG A 110 -3.62 16.27 -8.14
CA ARG A 110 -2.34 16.66 -7.54
C ARG A 110 -1.24 16.77 -8.58
N ALA A 111 -1.10 15.75 -9.45
CA ALA A 111 -0.13 15.79 -10.55
C ALA A 111 -0.35 17.01 -11.46
N ARG A 112 -1.60 17.28 -11.85
CA ARG A 112 -1.96 18.44 -12.68
C ARG A 112 -1.67 19.78 -12.00
N LYS A 113 -1.77 19.86 -10.67
CA LYS A 113 -1.44 21.06 -9.87
C LYS A 113 0.05 21.20 -9.54
N GLY A 114 0.93 20.41 -10.18
CA GLY A 114 2.39 20.55 -10.08
C GLY A 114 3.03 19.74 -8.94
N CYS A 115 2.29 18.88 -8.23
CA CYS A 115 2.90 17.89 -7.36
C CYS A 115 3.55 16.81 -8.24
N ARG A 116 4.81 16.48 -8.02
CA ARG A 116 5.44 15.35 -8.67
C ARG A 116 4.86 14.06 -8.06
N VAL A 117 4.11 13.28 -8.85
CA VAL A 117 3.54 12.01 -8.40
C VAL A 117 4.30 10.86 -9.04
N VAL A 118 4.88 9.99 -8.21
CA VAL A 118 5.68 8.84 -8.64
C VAL A 118 5.02 7.56 -8.15
N PHE A 119 4.73 6.66 -9.06
CA PHE A 119 4.14 5.35 -8.76
C PHE A 119 5.16 4.23 -8.96
N VAL A 120 5.46 3.51 -7.89
CA VAL A 120 6.27 2.29 -7.86
C VAL A 120 5.30 1.12 -7.70
N PRO A 121 5.03 0.27 -8.71
CA PRO A 121 4.06 -0.81 -8.61
C PRO A 121 4.46 -1.90 -7.62
N GLY A 122 3.49 -2.42 -6.86
CA GLY A 122 3.61 -3.58 -6.00
C GLY A 122 3.15 -4.88 -6.68
N ASN A 123 2.95 -5.92 -5.88
CA ASN A 123 2.49 -7.22 -6.39
C ASN A 123 0.98 -7.26 -6.67
N HIS A 124 0.16 -6.50 -5.96
CA HIS A 124 -1.29 -6.44 -6.23
C HIS A 124 -1.62 -5.61 -7.47
N ASP A 125 -0.76 -4.69 -7.82
CA ASP A 125 -0.87 -3.88 -9.05
C ASP A 125 0.27 -4.16 -10.06
N GLU A 126 0.73 -5.41 -10.11
CA GLU A 126 1.78 -5.90 -11.04
C GLU A 126 1.49 -5.56 -12.52
N PHE A 127 0.21 -5.40 -12.90
CA PHE A 127 -0.18 -5.01 -14.26
C PHE A 127 0.42 -3.64 -14.65
N ALA A 128 0.67 -2.77 -13.69
CA ALA A 128 1.27 -1.46 -13.92
C ALA A 128 2.77 -1.56 -14.26
N ARG A 129 3.44 -2.67 -13.96
CA ARG A 129 4.85 -2.90 -14.35
C ARG A 129 5.05 -2.93 -15.87
N GLY A 130 4.02 -3.27 -16.64
CA GLY A 130 4.04 -3.15 -18.10
C GLY A 130 4.14 -1.71 -18.62
N PHE A 131 3.98 -0.70 -17.76
CA PHE A 131 4.02 0.72 -18.09
C PHE A 131 5.19 1.47 -17.46
N ILE A 132 6.19 0.76 -16.94
CA ILE A 132 7.41 1.37 -16.40
C ILE A 132 8.07 2.25 -17.49
N GLY A 133 8.50 3.45 -17.09
CA GLY A 133 9.07 4.45 -17.99
C GLY A 133 8.04 5.34 -18.68
N HIS A 134 6.76 5.11 -18.44
CA HIS A 134 5.67 5.93 -18.98
C HIS A 134 5.06 6.83 -17.90
N SER A 135 4.24 7.78 -18.34
CA SER A 135 3.47 8.67 -17.48
C SER A 135 2.00 8.58 -17.81
N PHE A 136 1.16 8.49 -16.79
CA PHE A 136 -0.28 8.49 -16.92
C PHE A 136 -0.89 9.65 -16.15
N GLY A 137 -1.48 10.61 -16.86
CA GLY A 137 -2.09 11.78 -16.26
C GLY A 137 -1.11 12.64 -15.40
N GLY A 138 0.19 12.59 -15.72
CA GLY A 138 1.24 13.25 -14.95
C GLY A 138 1.79 12.41 -13.78
N ILE A 139 1.31 11.17 -13.60
CA ILE A 139 1.87 10.21 -12.65
C ILE A 139 2.96 9.39 -13.36
N GLU A 140 4.20 9.50 -12.87
CA GLU A 140 5.35 8.77 -13.39
C GLU A 140 5.29 7.31 -12.89
N VAL A 141 5.36 6.31 -13.77
CA VAL A 141 5.43 4.88 -13.40
C VAL A 141 6.88 4.42 -13.51
N VAL A 142 7.46 4.00 -12.39
CA VAL A 142 8.87 3.59 -12.31
C VAL A 142 9.00 2.27 -11.57
N GLU A 143 10.05 1.50 -11.84
CA GLU A 143 10.31 0.25 -11.14
C GLU A 143 10.72 0.49 -9.68
N GLU A 144 11.55 1.50 -9.48
CA GLU A 144 12.06 1.97 -8.19
C GLU A 144 12.41 3.46 -8.30
N ALA A 145 12.50 4.17 -7.21
CA ALA A 145 12.91 5.56 -7.19
C ALA A 145 14.02 5.82 -6.16
N VAL A 146 14.68 6.95 -6.30
CA VAL A 146 15.60 7.46 -5.27
C VAL A 146 15.13 8.82 -4.84
N HIS A 147 14.75 8.94 -3.57
CA HIS A 147 14.41 10.22 -2.96
C HIS A 147 15.65 10.81 -2.29
N THR A 148 15.97 12.06 -2.62
CA THR A 148 17.04 12.79 -1.94
C THR A 148 16.41 13.74 -0.94
N THR A 149 16.64 13.53 0.35
CA THR A 149 16.11 14.38 1.41
C THR A 149 16.71 15.79 1.36
N ALA A 150 16.10 16.76 2.05
CA ALA A 150 16.64 18.12 2.17
C ALA A 150 18.05 18.15 2.77
N GLN A 151 18.40 17.11 3.55
CA GLN A 151 19.75 16.96 4.14
C GLN A 151 20.72 16.20 3.23
N GLY A 152 20.34 15.89 1.98
CA GLY A 152 21.18 15.18 1.00
C GLY A 152 21.25 13.66 1.18
N ARG A 153 20.48 13.05 2.10
CA ARG A 153 20.41 11.60 2.24
C ARG A 153 19.64 11.00 1.09
N ARG A 154 20.18 9.95 0.48
CA ARG A 154 19.53 9.20 -0.61
C ARG A 154 18.78 8.02 -0.04
N LEU A 155 17.46 8.02 -0.19
CA LEU A 155 16.57 6.94 0.23
C LEU A 155 16.12 6.18 -1.01
N TRP A 156 16.31 4.87 -1.02
CA TRP A 156 15.79 3.98 -2.04
C TRP A 156 14.30 3.76 -1.78
N VAL A 157 13.45 3.99 -2.78
CA VAL A 157 12.00 3.86 -2.69
C VAL A 157 11.57 2.66 -3.54
N VAL A 158 11.03 1.64 -2.91
CA VAL A 158 10.64 0.37 -3.53
C VAL A 158 9.47 -0.23 -2.75
N HIS A 159 8.57 -0.96 -3.41
CA HIS A 159 7.47 -1.60 -2.67
C HIS A 159 7.96 -2.65 -1.68
N GLY A 160 8.83 -3.55 -2.09
CA GLY A 160 9.44 -4.55 -1.22
C GLY A 160 9.05 -5.99 -1.55
N ASP A 161 8.09 -6.22 -2.42
CA ASP A 161 7.59 -7.54 -2.81
C ASP A 161 8.64 -8.47 -3.45
N TYR A 162 9.73 -7.92 -3.99
CA TYR A 162 10.88 -8.72 -4.46
C TYR A 162 11.50 -9.59 -3.36
N PHE A 163 11.27 -9.22 -2.10
CA PHE A 163 11.75 -9.99 -0.94
C PHE A 163 10.72 -11.01 -0.44
N ASP A 164 9.65 -11.22 -1.21
CA ASP A 164 8.42 -11.93 -0.82
C ASP A 164 8.55 -13.44 -0.63
N GLY A 165 9.58 -14.07 -1.11
CA GLY A 165 9.68 -15.54 -1.10
C GLY A 165 9.19 -16.22 0.19
N VAL A 166 8.83 -15.46 1.21
CA VAL A 166 8.51 -15.95 2.55
C VAL A 166 7.39 -15.19 3.30
N ILE A 167 6.96 -13.98 2.84
CA ILE A 167 5.98 -13.15 3.62
C ILE A 167 4.54 -13.68 3.56
N GLN A 168 4.13 -14.33 2.49
CA GLN A 168 2.75 -14.85 2.34
C GLN A 168 2.37 -15.83 3.45
N CYS A 169 3.33 -16.52 4.06
CA CYS A 169 3.08 -17.38 5.22
C CYS A 169 2.87 -16.61 6.53
N ALA A 170 3.46 -15.43 6.70
CA ALA A 170 3.46 -14.73 7.99
C ALA A 170 2.13 -14.03 8.29
N LYS A 171 1.53 -13.36 7.31
CA LYS A 171 0.21 -12.69 7.48
C LYS A 171 -0.90 -13.70 7.79
N TRP A 172 -0.90 -14.83 7.11
CA TRP A 172 -1.90 -15.88 7.35
C TRP A 172 -1.80 -16.47 8.76
N LEU A 173 -0.59 -16.56 9.30
CA LEU A 173 -0.32 -17.08 10.64
C LEU A 173 -0.62 -16.08 11.78
N ALA A 174 -0.42 -14.77 11.54
CA ALA A 174 -0.77 -13.75 12.52
C ALA A 174 -2.29 -13.60 12.67
N TYR A 175 -3.03 -13.59 11.55
CA TYR A 175 -4.51 -13.59 11.55
C TYR A 175 -5.12 -14.85 12.19
N LEU A 176 -4.42 -15.97 12.13
CA LEU A 176 -4.76 -17.21 12.84
C LEU A 176 -4.48 -17.14 14.35
N GLY A 177 -3.56 -16.27 14.79
CA GLY A 177 -3.09 -16.28 16.18
C GLY A 177 -4.15 -15.90 17.23
N ASP A 178 -4.96 -14.88 16.96
CA ASP A 178 -5.86 -14.32 17.97
C ASP A 178 -7.18 -15.08 18.11
N ASN A 179 -7.76 -15.59 17.03
CA ASN A 179 -9.05 -16.30 17.09
C ASN A 179 -8.94 -17.82 17.25
N LEU A 180 -7.76 -18.38 17.02
CA LEU A 180 -7.56 -19.83 17.05
C LEU A 180 -6.97 -20.37 18.35
N TYR A 181 -6.54 -19.54 19.28
CA TYR A 181 -5.92 -20.05 20.51
C TYR A 181 -6.90 -20.90 21.32
N GLU A 182 -8.13 -20.41 21.51
CA GLU A 182 -9.16 -21.18 22.22
C GLU A 182 -9.64 -22.41 21.44
N LEU A 183 -9.82 -22.25 20.12
CA LEU A 183 -10.18 -23.36 19.24
C LEU A 183 -9.06 -24.40 19.19
N THR A 184 -7.82 -23.95 19.17
CA THR A 184 -6.62 -24.81 19.18
C THR A 184 -6.53 -25.62 20.47
N LEU A 185 -6.85 -25.02 21.62
CA LEU A 185 -6.84 -25.75 22.91
C LEU A 185 -7.94 -26.84 22.96
N LYS A 186 -9.13 -26.53 22.44
CA LYS A 186 -10.24 -27.50 22.33
C LYS A 186 -9.89 -28.63 21.35
N LEU A 187 -9.39 -28.31 20.18
CA LEU A 187 -8.94 -29.28 19.17
C LEU A 187 -7.76 -30.11 19.65
N ASN A 188 -6.80 -29.53 20.36
CA ASN A 188 -5.65 -30.24 20.91
C ASN A 188 -6.07 -31.32 21.91
N ARG A 189 -7.09 -31.04 22.74
CA ARG A 189 -7.65 -32.01 23.68
C ARG A 189 -8.30 -33.18 22.97
N HIS A 190 -9.13 -32.90 21.95
CA HIS A 190 -9.80 -33.96 21.18
C HIS A 190 -8.82 -34.80 20.34
N LEU A 191 -7.85 -34.13 19.70
CA LEU A 191 -6.80 -34.78 18.92
C LEU A 191 -5.97 -35.72 19.77
N ASN A 192 -5.56 -35.32 20.98
CA ASN A 192 -4.74 -36.15 21.85
C ASN A 192 -5.55 -37.30 22.50
N THR A 193 -6.85 -37.11 22.71
CA THR A 193 -7.73 -38.22 23.13
C THR A 193 -7.83 -39.30 22.03
N LEU A 194 -7.96 -38.86 20.76
CA LEU A 194 -7.98 -39.79 19.62
C LEU A 194 -6.63 -40.47 19.42
N ARG A 195 -5.52 -39.72 19.52
CA ARG A 195 -4.15 -40.24 19.42
C ARG A 195 -3.85 -41.27 20.51
N ALA A 196 -4.27 -40.99 21.73
CA ALA A 196 -4.11 -41.97 22.85
C ALA A 196 -4.87 -43.28 22.59
N ARG A 197 -6.07 -43.22 22.00
CA ARG A 197 -6.84 -44.43 21.61
C ARG A 197 -6.15 -45.21 20.49
N LEU A 198 -5.32 -44.56 19.68
CA LEU A 198 -4.55 -45.18 18.59
C LEU A 198 -3.13 -45.57 19.02
N GLY A 199 -2.79 -45.47 20.31
CA GLY A 199 -1.45 -45.78 20.83
C GLY A 199 -0.35 -44.82 20.40
N LEU A 200 -0.71 -43.64 19.90
CA LEU A 200 0.24 -42.61 19.43
C LEU A 200 0.66 -41.68 20.57
N PRO A 201 1.93 -41.23 20.60
CA PRO A 201 2.41 -40.30 21.63
C PRO A 201 1.71 -38.97 21.60
N TYR A 202 1.69 -38.26 22.75
CA TYR A 202 1.15 -36.92 22.87
C TYR A 202 1.80 -35.95 21.86
N TRP A 203 1.00 -35.14 21.20
CA TRP A 203 1.45 -34.10 20.26
C TRP A 203 0.77 -32.78 20.57
N SER A 204 1.54 -31.70 20.68
CA SER A 204 1.02 -30.39 21.03
C SER A 204 0.82 -29.51 19.79
N LEU A 205 -0.43 -29.34 19.38
CA LEU A 205 -0.82 -28.41 18.32
C LEU A 205 -0.46 -26.95 18.69
N SER A 206 -0.60 -26.59 19.97
CA SER A 206 -0.24 -25.25 20.45
C SER A 206 1.27 -24.98 20.39
N ALA A 207 2.12 -25.97 20.69
CA ALA A 207 3.56 -25.84 20.55
C ALA A 207 3.97 -25.70 19.07
N TYR A 208 3.36 -26.48 18.19
CA TYR A 208 3.57 -26.38 16.75
C TYR A 208 3.20 -24.99 16.21
N LEU A 209 2.04 -24.44 16.60
CA LEU A 209 1.60 -23.12 16.20
C LEU A 209 2.51 -22.01 16.75
N LYS A 210 2.91 -22.08 18.03
CA LYS A 210 3.91 -21.17 18.62
C LYS A 210 5.22 -21.14 17.83
N HIS A 211 5.70 -22.32 17.41
CA HIS A 211 6.91 -22.41 16.60
C HIS A 211 6.74 -21.76 15.23
N LYS A 212 5.57 -21.95 14.59
CA LYS A 212 5.23 -21.32 13.31
C LYS A 212 5.11 -19.79 13.43
N VAL A 213 4.44 -19.29 14.49
CA VAL A 213 4.33 -17.83 14.77
C VAL A 213 5.71 -17.23 15.03
N LYS A 214 6.56 -17.91 15.83
CA LYS A 214 7.94 -17.45 16.05
C LYS A 214 8.74 -17.37 14.74
N LYS A 215 8.57 -18.36 13.85
CA LYS A 215 9.22 -18.34 12.53
C LYS A 215 8.71 -17.18 11.66
N ALA A 216 7.41 -16.86 11.74
CA ALA A 216 6.83 -15.72 11.03
C ALA A 216 7.35 -14.37 11.55
N LEU A 217 7.45 -14.20 12.88
CA LEU A 217 8.01 -12.98 13.49
C LEU A 217 9.49 -12.79 13.15
N ASN A 218 10.29 -13.86 13.21
CA ASN A 218 11.68 -13.81 12.76
C ASN A 218 11.77 -13.37 11.30
N TYR A 219 10.79 -13.72 10.51
CA TYR A 219 10.76 -13.44 9.10
C TYR A 219 10.47 -11.96 8.76
N VAL A 220 9.55 -11.30 9.48
CA VAL A 220 9.38 -9.83 9.36
C VAL A 220 10.71 -9.13 9.66
N THR A 221 11.42 -9.56 10.70
CA THR A 221 12.74 -9.06 11.03
C THR A 221 13.76 -9.35 9.92
N ASP A 222 13.71 -10.55 9.31
CA ASP A 222 14.59 -10.93 8.20
C ASP A 222 14.32 -10.09 6.95
N PHE A 223 13.04 -9.75 6.67
CA PHE A 223 12.67 -8.84 5.57
C PHE A 223 13.28 -7.46 5.75
N GLU A 224 13.06 -6.85 6.89
CA GLU A 224 13.56 -5.51 7.18
C GLU A 224 15.09 -5.45 7.07
N VAL A 225 15.77 -6.48 7.60
CA VAL A 225 17.24 -6.62 7.50
C VAL A 225 17.67 -6.81 6.04
N ALA A 226 16.96 -7.64 5.26
CA ALA A 226 17.31 -7.90 3.87
C ALA A 226 17.15 -6.65 3.00
N VAL A 227 16.03 -5.92 3.16
CA VAL A 227 15.75 -4.68 2.41
C VAL A 227 16.77 -3.60 2.77
N ALA A 228 17.07 -3.41 4.06
CA ALA A 228 18.08 -2.45 4.52
C ALA A 228 19.49 -2.80 4.01
N ALA A 229 19.85 -4.09 4.02
CA ALA A 229 21.14 -4.55 3.50
C ALA A 229 21.28 -4.30 2.00
N GLU A 230 20.20 -4.51 1.23
CA GLU A 230 20.19 -4.24 -0.20
C GLU A 230 20.31 -2.73 -0.50
N ALA A 231 19.58 -1.88 0.24
CA ALA A 231 19.72 -0.43 0.11
C ALA A 231 21.18 0.02 0.34
N ARG A 232 21.82 -0.51 1.38
CA ARG A 232 23.23 -0.23 1.67
C ARG A 232 24.15 -0.75 0.56
N ARG A 233 23.94 -1.96 0.05
CA ARG A 233 24.71 -2.53 -1.07
C ARG A 233 24.64 -1.66 -2.33
N ARG A 234 23.52 -1.00 -2.56
CA ARG A 234 23.31 -0.04 -3.65
C ARG A 234 23.84 1.36 -3.36
N GLY A 235 24.43 1.60 -2.20
CA GLY A 235 25.01 2.88 -1.80
C GLY A 235 23.98 3.92 -1.37
N HIS A 236 22.81 3.49 -0.89
CA HIS A 236 21.78 4.35 -0.33
C HIS A 236 21.93 4.47 1.20
N HIS A 237 21.52 5.63 1.74
CA HIS A 237 21.54 5.90 3.17
C HIS A 237 20.34 5.30 3.90
N GLY A 238 19.31 4.91 3.16
CA GLY A 238 18.12 4.30 3.70
C GLY A 238 17.19 3.76 2.61
N VAL A 239 16.08 3.18 3.05
CA VAL A 239 15.03 2.66 2.20
C VAL A 239 13.66 3.12 2.72
N VAL A 240 12.73 3.38 1.79
CA VAL A 240 11.31 3.56 2.05
C VAL A 240 10.57 2.44 1.32
N CYS A 241 9.76 1.67 2.06
CA CYS A 241 8.99 0.57 1.51
C CYS A 241 7.62 0.46 2.20
N GLY A 242 6.72 -0.33 1.62
CA GLY A 242 5.43 -0.75 2.15
C GLY A 242 5.37 -2.26 2.39
N HIS A 243 4.37 -2.92 1.79
CA HIS A 243 4.21 -4.36 1.59
C HIS A 243 3.90 -5.19 2.84
N ILE A 244 4.63 -5.02 3.95
CA ILE A 244 4.39 -5.78 5.19
C ILE A 244 3.32 -5.14 6.09
N HIS A 245 2.73 -4.01 5.70
CA HIS A 245 1.69 -3.25 6.42
C HIS A 245 2.08 -2.92 7.87
N ARG A 246 3.35 -2.67 8.11
CA ARG A 246 3.86 -2.33 9.44
C ARG A 246 4.61 -1.01 9.40
N ALA A 247 3.92 0.07 9.75
CA ALA A 247 4.52 1.39 9.84
C ALA A 247 5.64 1.40 10.86
N GLU A 248 6.88 1.61 10.41
CA GLU A 248 8.05 1.65 11.28
C GLU A 248 9.17 2.51 10.67
N MET A 249 9.85 3.24 11.52
CA MET A 249 11.06 3.98 11.14
C MET A 249 12.14 3.73 12.17
N ARG A 250 13.21 3.07 11.74
CA ARG A 250 14.36 2.74 12.61
C ARG A 250 15.65 2.58 11.82
N GLU A 251 16.75 2.58 12.52
CA GLU A 251 18.06 2.29 11.93
C GLU A 251 18.38 0.79 12.04
N ILE A 252 18.81 0.20 10.92
CA ILE A 252 19.22 -1.20 10.83
C ILE A 252 20.63 -1.24 10.28
N GLN A 253 21.60 -1.60 11.11
CA GLN A 253 23.01 -1.72 10.74
C GLN A 253 23.56 -0.48 9.98
N GLY A 254 23.22 0.73 10.45
CA GLY A 254 23.65 1.98 9.84
C GLY A 254 22.86 2.42 8.61
N THR A 255 21.76 1.75 8.30
CA THR A 255 20.85 2.10 7.19
C THR A 255 19.48 2.48 7.75
N LEU A 256 18.96 3.62 7.37
CA LEU A 256 17.61 4.03 7.76
C LEU A 256 16.57 3.15 7.04
N TYR A 257 15.81 2.41 7.79
CA TYR A 257 14.66 1.66 7.33
C TYR A 257 13.39 2.44 7.65
N CYS A 258 12.55 2.66 6.64
CA CYS A 258 11.23 3.26 6.78
C CYS A 258 10.21 2.38 6.07
N ASN A 259 9.17 1.97 6.79
CA ASN A 259 7.97 1.40 6.21
C ASN A 259 6.82 2.37 6.46
N ASP A 260 6.12 2.80 5.41
CA ASP A 260 5.06 3.81 5.48
C ASP A 260 3.71 3.23 5.94
N GLY A 261 3.64 1.89 6.10
CA GLY A 261 2.48 1.18 6.63
C GLY A 261 1.44 0.86 5.57
N ASP A 262 0.17 1.18 5.82
CA ASP A 262 -0.95 0.86 4.94
C ASP A 262 -2.16 1.80 5.15
N TRP A 263 -3.13 1.74 4.22
CA TRP A 263 -4.42 2.44 4.30
C TRP A 263 -5.60 1.47 4.40
N VAL A 264 -5.37 0.31 5.01
CA VAL A 264 -6.37 -0.70 5.36
C VAL A 264 -6.59 -0.73 6.87
N GLU A 265 -5.50 -0.83 7.65
CA GLU A 265 -5.55 -0.95 9.11
C GLU A 265 -4.87 0.24 9.80
N SER A 266 -3.59 0.52 9.49
CA SER A 266 -2.77 1.50 10.21
C SER A 266 -3.08 2.94 9.85
N ARG A 267 -3.53 3.22 8.62
CA ARG A 267 -3.77 4.56 8.07
C ARG A 267 -2.58 5.47 8.30
N SER A 268 -1.44 5.06 7.82
CA SER A 268 -0.17 5.73 8.04
C SER A 268 0.47 6.22 6.75
N ALA A 269 1.34 7.19 6.88
CA ALA A 269 2.16 7.74 5.83
C ALA A 269 3.52 8.16 6.39
N LEU A 270 4.59 7.97 5.61
CA LEU A 270 5.86 8.62 5.90
C LEU A 270 5.87 9.99 5.22
N VAL A 271 6.29 11.01 5.94
CA VAL A 271 6.40 12.36 5.40
C VAL A 271 7.78 12.95 5.61
N GLU A 272 8.20 13.82 4.70
CA GLU A 272 9.37 14.66 4.86
C GLU A 272 8.95 16.13 4.93
N HIS A 273 9.39 16.82 5.97
CA HIS A 273 9.25 18.28 6.12
C HIS A 273 10.35 19.00 5.34
N HIS A 274 10.16 20.29 5.07
CA HIS A 274 11.15 21.10 4.34
C HIS A 274 12.48 21.26 5.08
N ASP A 275 12.52 21.07 6.40
CA ASP A 275 13.72 21.02 7.21
C ASP A 275 14.50 19.68 7.11
N GLY A 276 13.94 18.71 6.38
CA GLY A 276 14.50 17.37 6.19
C GLY A 276 14.14 16.38 7.29
N ARG A 277 13.31 16.76 8.24
CA ARG A 277 12.77 15.85 9.26
C ARG A 277 11.80 14.85 8.62
N LEU A 278 12.07 13.56 8.83
CA LEU A 278 11.17 12.47 8.47
C LEU A 278 10.27 12.17 9.66
N GLU A 279 9.00 11.86 9.38
CA GLU A 279 7.99 11.56 10.39
C GLU A 279 6.99 10.53 9.88
N LEU A 280 6.66 9.53 10.71
CA LEU A 280 5.54 8.63 10.48
C LEU A 280 4.27 9.25 11.07
N LEU A 281 3.31 9.54 10.21
CA LEU A 281 2.01 10.05 10.61
C LEU A 281 0.98 8.91 10.63
N HIS A 282 0.24 8.79 11.73
CA HIS A 282 -0.92 7.93 11.83
C HIS A 282 -2.18 8.80 11.74
N TRP A 283 -3.00 8.56 10.72
CA TRP A 283 -4.18 9.38 10.47
C TRP A 283 -5.39 8.85 11.23
N SER A 284 -5.81 9.57 12.25
CA SER A 284 -7.11 9.38 12.88
C SER A 284 -8.09 10.37 12.24
N ALA A 285 -9.10 9.87 11.53
CA ALA A 285 -10.14 10.73 10.96
C ALA A 285 -10.69 11.66 12.05
N ARG A 286 -10.64 12.98 11.82
CA ARG A 286 -11.32 13.93 12.69
C ARG A 286 -12.80 13.58 12.69
N PRO A 287 -13.48 13.49 13.87
CA PRO A 287 -14.91 13.28 13.86
C PRO A 287 -15.54 14.42 13.04
N ARG A 288 -16.28 14.05 11.98
CA ARG A 288 -17.08 15.05 11.24
C ARG A 288 -17.92 15.80 12.26
N GLN A 289 -17.66 17.07 12.48
CA GLN A 289 -18.61 17.94 13.18
C GLN A 289 -19.88 17.89 12.34
N ARG A 290 -20.88 17.13 12.83
CA ARG A 290 -22.22 17.20 12.32
C ARG A 290 -22.61 18.68 12.46
N ALA A 291 -22.74 19.37 11.32
CA ALA A 291 -23.38 20.67 11.32
C ALA A 291 -24.77 20.45 11.92
N VAL A 292 -24.94 20.87 13.16
CA VAL A 292 -26.22 20.97 13.81
C VAL A 292 -26.93 22.09 13.03
N ARG A 293 -27.79 21.71 12.10
CA ARG A 293 -28.79 22.60 11.56
C ARG A 293 -29.71 22.94 12.77
N GLU A 294 -29.47 24.06 13.36
CA GLU A 294 -30.48 24.70 14.19
C GLU A 294 -31.66 25.02 13.28
N GLU A 295 -32.69 24.17 13.34
CA GLU A 295 -34.01 24.54 12.90
C GLU A 295 -34.50 25.62 13.87
N LYS A 296 -34.36 26.88 13.45
CA LYS A 296 -35.15 27.95 14.00
C LYS A 296 -36.62 27.65 13.70
N MET A 297 -37.29 27.04 14.65
CA MET A 297 -38.75 27.16 14.72
C MET A 297 -39.06 28.60 15.15
N GLU A 298 -39.34 29.47 14.20
CA GLU A 298 -40.06 30.69 14.46
C GLU A 298 -41.50 30.32 14.77
N HIS A 299 -41.90 30.55 16.02
CA HIS A 299 -43.30 30.66 16.40
C HIS A 299 -43.79 32.01 15.89
N ALA A 300 -44.82 31.97 15.02
CA ALA A 300 -45.80 33.01 14.83
C ALA A 300 -47.16 32.39 15.14
#